data_8f6251451d2a7364dfe5f096f9ab1bf9
#
_entry.id   8f6251451d2a7364dfe5f096f9ab1bf9
#
_cell.length_a   1.000
_cell.length_b   1.000
_cell.length_c   1.000
_cell.angle_alpha   90.00
_cell.angle_beta   90.00
_cell.angle_gamma   90.00
#
_symmetry.space_group_name_H-M   'P 1'
#
loop_
_entity.id
_entity.type
_entity.pdbx_description
1 polymer ?
#
loop_
_entity_poly.entity_id
_entity_poly.type
_entity_poly.pdbx_seq_one_letter_code
_entity_poly.pdbx_strand_id
1 'polypeptide(L)'
;PQYRLGSVMDEDWRGLRNSPVYRAFASQKSRWNEACAGCEYLDLCSGDCLKMRFRTGAETGKSPKTHGDPRSLSYLCEGHRRFFDETISVFTGLARDARRRVLRLDPGVPLPPVSRDPEAPCFCGSGKKYKNCHTGSCVGWTR
;
A
#
# COMPACT_ATOMS: atom_id res chain seq x y z
N PRO A 1 -18.97 5.02 16.51
CA PRO A 1 -18.05 4.64 15.43
C PRO A 1 -16.68 4.32 16.00
N GLN A 2 -16.37 3.04 16.07
CA GLN A 2 -15.18 2.51 16.77
C GLN A 2 -13.83 2.92 16.17
N TYR A 3 -13.79 3.43 14.94
CA TYR A 3 -12.58 3.89 14.26
C TYR A 3 -12.44 5.42 14.23
N ARG A 4 -13.22 6.14 15.02
CA ARG A 4 -13.04 7.59 15.15
C ARG A 4 -11.78 7.86 15.98
N LEU A 5 -10.82 8.54 15.40
CA LEU A 5 -9.54 8.86 16.06
C LEU A 5 -9.66 10.07 16.97
N GLY A 6 -10.47 11.05 16.59
CA GLY A 6 -10.61 12.33 17.26
C GLY A 6 -11.08 13.40 16.29
N SER A 7 -10.82 14.65 16.58
CA SER A 7 -11.10 15.79 15.71
C SER A 7 -9.80 16.55 15.45
N VAL A 8 -9.56 16.91 14.21
CA VAL A 8 -8.42 17.75 13.82
C VAL A 8 -8.52 19.19 14.37
N MET A 9 -9.69 19.53 14.91
CA MET A 9 -9.90 20.84 15.58
C MET A 9 -9.43 20.82 17.03
N ASP A 10 -9.36 19.62 17.63
CA ASP A 10 -9.08 19.45 19.06
C ASP A 10 -7.71 18.83 19.33
N GLU A 11 -7.16 18.12 18.33
CA GLU A 11 -5.93 17.35 18.44
C GLU A 11 -4.98 17.61 17.25
N ASP A 12 -3.68 17.56 17.53
CA ASP A 12 -2.70 17.63 16.46
C ASP A 12 -2.60 16.29 15.68
N TRP A 13 -2.05 16.36 14.49
CA TRP A 13 -1.84 15.17 13.63
C TRP A 13 -1.02 14.07 14.32
N ARG A 14 -0.06 14.43 15.16
CA ARG A 14 0.79 13.47 15.88
C ARG A 14 0.00 12.71 16.93
N GLY A 15 -0.87 13.40 17.67
CA GLY A 15 -1.80 12.78 18.62
C GLY A 15 -2.72 11.77 17.95
N LEU A 16 -3.39 12.18 16.87
CA LEU A 16 -4.28 11.32 16.10
C LEU A 16 -3.56 10.07 15.58
N ARG A 17 -2.36 10.23 14.99
CA ARG A 17 -1.56 9.12 14.47
C ARG A 17 -1.05 8.16 15.55
N ASN A 18 -0.79 8.66 16.72
CA ASN A 18 -0.30 7.88 17.85
C ASN A 18 -1.42 7.28 18.70
N SER A 19 -2.68 7.52 18.37
CA SER A 19 -3.81 6.99 19.12
C SER A 19 -3.80 5.44 19.11
N PRO A 20 -4.23 4.81 20.21
CA PRO A 20 -4.37 3.33 20.26
C PRO A 20 -5.27 2.78 19.15
N VAL A 21 -6.33 3.51 18.81
CA VAL A 21 -7.28 3.14 17.75
C VAL A 21 -6.59 3.09 16.39
N TYR A 22 -5.77 4.11 16.07
CA TYR A 22 -5.01 4.12 14.80
C TYR A 22 -4.02 2.97 14.74
N ARG A 23 -3.25 2.74 15.81
CA ARG A 23 -2.25 1.66 15.86
C ARG A 23 -2.90 0.29 15.72
N ALA A 24 -4.01 0.05 16.43
CA ALA A 24 -4.76 -1.20 16.33
C ALA A 24 -5.31 -1.41 14.91
N PHE A 25 -5.86 -0.37 14.27
CA PHE A 25 -6.32 -0.44 12.89
C PHE A 25 -5.16 -0.70 11.92
N ALA A 26 -4.06 0.04 12.04
CA ALA A 26 -2.90 -0.11 11.16
C ALA A 26 -2.28 -1.50 11.25
N SER A 27 -2.20 -2.10 12.44
CA SER A 27 -1.67 -3.45 12.63
C SER A 27 -2.52 -4.54 11.96
N GLN A 28 -3.79 -4.29 11.73
CA GLN A 28 -4.67 -5.23 11.03
C GLN A 28 -4.41 -5.24 9.51
N LYS A 29 -3.89 -4.14 8.96
CA LYS A 29 -3.63 -4.00 7.52
C LYS A 29 -2.64 -5.05 7.00
N SER A 30 -1.63 -5.40 7.80
CA SER A 30 -0.61 -6.41 7.45
C SER A 30 -1.04 -7.86 7.70
N ARG A 31 -2.23 -8.09 8.25
CA ARG A 31 -2.78 -9.44 8.43
C ARG A 31 -3.50 -9.86 7.15
N TRP A 32 -2.75 -10.42 6.23
CA TRP A 32 -3.28 -10.82 4.93
C TRP A 32 -3.90 -12.22 4.95
N ASN A 33 -4.77 -12.47 3.98
CA ASN A 33 -5.22 -13.82 3.64
C ASN A 33 -4.06 -14.63 3.09
N GLU A 34 -4.07 -15.95 3.27
CA GLU A 34 -3.03 -16.85 2.73
C GLU A 34 -2.90 -16.73 1.21
N ALA A 35 -4.02 -16.56 0.49
CA ALA A 35 -4.02 -16.33 -0.94
C ALA A 35 -3.28 -15.04 -1.34
N CYS A 36 -3.22 -14.03 -0.45
CA CYS A 36 -2.46 -12.81 -0.70
C CYS A 36 -0.95 -13.05 -0.57
N ALA A 37 -0.52 -13.95 0.31
CA ALA A 37 0.90 -14.22 0.53
C ALA A 37 1.60 -14.77 -0.73
N GLY A 38 0.87 -15.53 -1.55
CA GLY A 38 1.35 -16.06 -2.84
C GLY A 38 0.95 -15.22 -4.05
N CYS A 39 0.34 -14.05 -3.87
CA CYS A 39 -0.15 -13.24 -4.98
C CYS A 39 0.95 -12.33 -5.54
N GLU A 40 1.17 -12.39 -6.85
CA GLU A 40 2.14 -11.55 -7.57
C GLU A 40 1.84 -10.05 -7.45
N TYR A 41 0.58 -9.67 -7.23
CA TYR A 41 0.14 -8.28 -7.08
C TYR A 41 0.12 -7.78 -5.64
N LEU A 42 0.66 -8.53 -4.68
CA LEU A 42 0.62 -8.12 -3.26
C LEU A 42 1.30 -6.76 -3.04
N ASP A 43 2.41 -6.50 -3.69
CA ASP A 43 3.15 -5.24 -3.57
C ASP A 43 2.36 -4.02 -4.10
N LEU A 44 1.45 -4.24 -5.04
CA LEU A 44 0.58 -3.20 -5.60
C LEU A 44 -0.73 -3.06 -4.81
N CYS A 45 -1.39 -4.18 -4.55
CA CYS A 45 -2.68 -4.25 -3.88
C CYS A 45 -2.56 -4.06 -2.36
N SER A 46 -1.46 -4.54 -1.75
CA SER A 46 -1.27 -4.58 -0.29
C SER A 46 -2.46 -5.21 0.45
N GLY A 47 -3.10 -6.21 -0.17
CA GLY A 47 -4.26 -6.90 0.36
C GLY A 47 -5.52 -6.03 0.43
N ASP A 48 -5.57 -4.91 -0.26
CA ASP A 48 -6.69 -3.97 -0.32
C ASP A 48 -7.03 -3.29 1.03
N CYS A 49 -8.04 -2.43 1.03
CA CYS A 49 -8.54 -1.73 2.21
C CYS A 49 -9.23 -2.71 3.17
N LEU A 50 -9.01 -2.56 4.46
CA LEU A 50 -9.68 -3.36 5.49
C LEU A 50 -11.21 -3.33 5.36
N LYS A 51 -11.79 -2.19 4.98
CA LYS A 51 -13.23 -2.07 4.71
C LYS A 51 -13.72 -3.07 3.67
N MET A 52 -12.90 -3.33 2.64
CA MET A 52 -13.25 -4.26 1.57
C MET A 52 -13.00 -5.73 1.93
N ARG A 53 -12.21 -5.98 2.98
CA ARG A 53 -11.99 -7.32 3.54
C ARG A 53 -13.12 -7.73 4.50
N PHE A 54 -13.79 -6.76 5.12
CA PHE A 54 -14.94 -7.00 5.98
C PHE A 54 -16.18 -7.29 5.12
N ARG A 55 -16.27 -8.49 4.57
CA ARG A 55 -17.47 -8.91 3.84
C ARG A 55 -18.68 -8.75 4.73
N THR A 56 -19.61 -7.96 4.27
CA THR A 56 -20.97 -7.89 4.83
C THR A 56 -21.63 -9.23 4.56
N GLY A 57 -22.21 -9.83 5.59
CA GLY A 57 -22.73 -11.19 5.64
C GLY A 57 -23.86 -11.60 4.71
N ALA A 58 -23.95 -11.02 3.50
CA ALA A 58 -24.89 -11.49 2.47
C ALA A 58 -24.62 -12.95 2.03
N GLU A 59 -23.37 -13.43 2.15
CA GLU A 59 -23.02 -14.81 1.79
C GLU A 59 -22.97 -15.77 2.99
N THR A 60 -22.95 -15.26 4.21
CA THR A 60 -22.86 -16.11 5.42
C THR A 60 -24.09 -16.10 6.30
N GLY A 61 -25.16 -15.39 5.91
CA GLY A 61 -26.37 -15.25 6.73
C GLY A 61 -26.13 -14.57 8.10
N LYS A 62 -24.95 -14.07 8.37
CA LYS A 62 -24.61 -13.38 9.62
C LYS A 62 -24.80 -11.87 9.48
N SER A 63 -25.41 -11.29 10.50
CA SER A 63 -25.72 -9.85 10.60
C SER A 63 -24.50 -8.96 10.26
N PRO A 64 -24.69 -7.82 9.57
CA PRO A 64 -23.64 -6.87 9.24
C PRO A 64 -22.93 -6.21 10.45
N LYS A 65 -23.26 -6.61 11.66
CA LYS A 65 -22.68 -6.09 12.91
C LYS A 65 -21.43 -6.83 13.37
N THR A 66 -21.07 -7.95 12.77
CA THR A 66 -19.81 -8.63 13.07
C THR A 66 -18.73 -8.08 12.15
N HIS A 67 -17.77 -7.35 12.74
CA HIS A 67 -16.55 -6.95 12.05
C HIS A 67 -15.92 -8.19 11.44
N GLY A 68 -15.76 -8.21 10.12
CA GLY A 68 -15.13 -9.32 9.42
C GLY A 68 -13.69 -9.54 9.89
N ASP A 69 -13.18 -10.73 9.72
CA ASP A 69 -11.78 -11.05 9.98
C ASP A 69 -10.90 -10.19 9.05
N PRO A 70 -9.93 -9.42 9.57
CA PRO A 70 -8.98 -8.67 8.74
C PRO A 70 -8.18 -9.56 7.78
N ARG A 71 -8.14 -10.88 8.02
CA ARG A 71 -7.57 -11.88 7.13
C ARG A 71 -8.52 -12.37 6.04
N SER A 72 -9.74 -11.86 5.99
CA SER A 72 -10.64 -12.18 4.88
C SER A 72 -10.12 -11.62 3.57
N LEU A 73 -10.36 -12.34 2.49
CA LEU A 73 -10.04 -11.85 1.16
C LEU A 73 -10.96 -10.67 0.82
N SER A 74 -10.41 -9.62 0.20
CA SER A 74 -11.22 -8.51 -0.30
C SER A 74 -12.25 -9.01 -1.30
N TYR A 75 -13.48 -8.52 -1.22
CA TYR A 75 -14.49 -8.83 -2.23
C TYR A 75 -14.15 -8.24 -3.62
N LEU A 76 -13.21 -7.28 -3.67
CA LEU A 76 -12.69 -6.73 -4.93
C LEU A 76 -11.48 -7.49 -5.47
N CYS A 77 -11.02 -8.56 -4.79
CA CYS A 77 -9.78 -9.26 -5.14
C CYS A 77 -9.75 -9.69 -6.61
N GLU A 78 -10.82 -10.32 -7.08
CA GLU A 78 -10.94 -10.76 -8.48
C GLU A 78 -10.86 -9.58 -9.46
N GLY A 79 -11.59 -8.50 -9.16
CA GLY A 79 -11.56 -7.28 -9.98
C GLY A 79 -10.18 -6.62 -10.01
N HIS A 80 -9.47 -6.58 -8.87
CA HIS A 80 -8.10 -6.05 -8.81
C HIS A 80 -7.12 -6.89 -9.62
N ARG A 81 -7.19 -8.22 -9.51
CA ARG A 81 -6.33 -9.11 -10.29
C ARG A 81 -6.53 -8.87 -11.78
N ARG A 82 -7.77 -8.92 -12.24
CA ARG A 82 -8.10 -8.65 -13.64
C ARG A 82 -7.64 -7.28 -14.09
N PHE A 83 -7.82 -6.25 -13.27
CA PHE A 83 -7.34 -4.91 -13.57
C PHE A 83 -5.82 -4.87 -13.75
N PHE A 84 -5.06 -5.50 -12.85
CA PHE A 84 -3.61 -5.55 -12.95
C PHE A 84 -3.15 -6.39 -14.14
N ASP A 85 -3.76 -7.55 -14.38
CA ASP A 85 -3.44 -8.40 -15.54
C ASP A 85 -3.53 -7.61 -16.86
N GLU A 86 -4.56 -6.80 -17.01
CA GLU A 86 -4.79 -6.02 -18.23
C GLU A 86 -3.95 -4.74 -18.31
N THR A 87 -3.55 -4.14 -17.17
CA THR A 87 -2.99 -2.79 -17.16
C THR A 87 -1.54 -2.69 -16.74
N ILE A 88 -0.97 -3.70 -16.09
CA ILE A 88 0.37 -3.63 -15.50
C ILE A 88 1.47 -3.30 -16.54
N SER A 89 1.34 -3.82 -17.75
CA SER A 89 2.29 -3.56 -18.83
C SER A 89 2.29 -2.08 -19.23
N VAL A 90 1.12 -1.47 -19.31
CA VAL A 90 0.93 -0.05 -19.64
C VAL A 90 1.52 0.83 -18.53
N PHE A 91 1.16 0.54 -17.27
CA PHE A 91 1.70 1.29 -16.13
C PHE A 91 3.20 1.15 -15.97
N THR A 92 3.75 -0.03 -16.25
CA THR A 92 5.19 -0.24 -16.25
C THR A 92 5.88 0.58 -17.34
N GLY A 93 5.29 0.66 -18.53
CA GLY A 93 5.76 1.54 -19.61
C GLY A 93 5.77 3.00 -19.19
N LEU A 94 4.64 3.50 -18.69
CA LEU A 94 4.49 4.88 -18.22
C LEU A 94 5.47 5.21 -17.08
N ALA A 95 5.65 4.31 -16.13
CA ALA A 95 6.59 4.49 -15.03
C ALA A 95 8.03 4.56 -15.53
N ARG A 96 8.38 3.74 -16.52
CA ARG A 96 9.70 3.77 -17.19
C ARG A 96 9.94 5.11 -17.87
N ASP A 97 8.97 5.60 -18.63
CA ASP A 97 9.08 6.88 -19.32
C ASP A 97 9.14 8.07 -18.36
N ALA A 98 8.31 8.06 -17.33
CA ALA A 98 8.36 9.07 -16.27
C ALA A 98 9.74 9.09 -15.59
N ARG A 99 10.28 7.91 -15.30
CA ARG A 99 11.60 7.79 -14.67
C ARG A 99 12.72 8.29 -15.57
N ARG A 100 12.67 8.02 -16.88
CA ARG A 100 13.63 8.59 -17.86
C ARG A 100 13.62 10.11 -17.84
N ARG A 101 12.42 10.71 -17.84
CA ARG A 101 12.26 12.18 -17.80
C ARG A 101 12.86 12.76 -16.52
N VAL A 102 12.56 12.17 -15.36
CA VAL A 102 13.09 12.63 -14.07
C VAL A 102 14.61 12.56 -14.02
N LEU A 103 15.19 11.47 -14.55
CA LEU A 103 16.64 11.25 -14.59
C LEU A 103 17.33 11.96 -15.77
N ARG A 104 16.55 12.60 -16.65
CA ARG A 104 17.04 13.29 -17.86
C ARG A 104 17.88 12.39 -18.75
N LEU A 105 17.49 11.13 -18.90
CA LEU A 105 18.19 10.13 -19.71
C LEU A 105 17.67 10.14 -21.15
N ASP A 106 18.60 10.06 -22.10
CA ASP A 106 18.26 9.89 -23.52
C ASP A 106 17.59 8.54 -23.79
N PRO A 107 16.83 8.43 -24.93
CA PRO A 107 16.09 7.23 -25.32
C PRO A 107 17.03 6.08 -25.49
N GLY A 108 17.84 5.55 -25.35
CA GLY A 108 18.75 4.42 -25.53
C GLY A 108 19.55 4.08 -24.27
N VAL A 109 19.62 5.01 -23.32
CA VAL A 109 20.38 4.80 -22.09
C VAL A 109 19.64 3.84 -21.19
N PRO A 110 20.25 2.76 -20.70
CA PRO A 110 19.62 1.85 -19.75
C PRO A 110 19.19 2.58 -18.47
N LEU A 111 17.99 2.28 -17.99
CA LEU A 111 17.56 2.79 -16.69
C LEU A 111 18.40 2.14 -15.58
N PRO A 112 18.94 2.92 -14.64
CA PRO A 112 19.60 2.34 -13.49
C PRO A 112 18.63 1.46 -12.69
N PRO A 113 19.10 0.40 -12.03
CA PRO A 113 18.23 -0.47 -11.25
C PRO A 113 17.52 0.30 -10.13
N VAL A 114 16.32 -0.14 -9.77
CA VAL A 114 15.61 0.37 -8.59
C VAL A 114 16.20 -0.34 -7.39
N SER A 115 16.98 0.36 -6.59
CA SER A 115 17.45 -0.16 -5.30
C SER A 115 16.60 0.40 -4.16
N ARG A 116 16.20 -0.48 -3.25
CA ARG A 116 15.58 -0.12 -1.96
C ARG A 116 16.58 -0.22 -0.81
N ASP A 117 17.85 -0.44 -1.12
CA ASP A 117 18.93 -0.37 -0.12
C ASP A 117 18.91 1.02 0.52
N PRO A 118 18.82 1.12 1.85
CA PRO A 118 18.81 2.40 2.57
C PRO A 118 20.00 3.30 2.25
N GLU A 119 21.16 2.72 1.96
CA GLU A 119 22.39 3.46 1.68
C GLU A 119 22.58 3.81 0.20
N ALA A 120 21.85 3.15 -0.70
CA ALA A 120 21.95 3.42 -2.13
C ALA A 120 21.39 4.80 -2.49
N PRO A 121 21.84 5.41 -3.61
CA PRO A 121 21.21 6.59 -4.17
C PRO A 121 19.72 6.34 -4.45
N CYS A 122 18.88 7.31 -4.11
CA CYS A 122 17.46 7.17 -4.31
C CYS A 122 17.11 7.09 -5.79
N PHE A 123 16.32 6.10 -6.16
CA PHE A 123 15.87 5.87 -7.53
C PHE A 123 15.05 7.01 -8.14
N CYS A 124 14.60 7.99 -7.34
CA CYS A 124 13.89 9.17 -7.84
C CYS A 124 14.80 10.24 -8.46
N GLY A 125 16.12 10.06 -8.44
CA GLY A 125 17.07 11.03 -8.99
C GLY A 125 17.33 12.26 -8.11
N SER A 126 16.88 12.27 -6.87
CA SER A 126 17.10 13.40 -5.93
C SER A 126 18.54 13.58 -5.47
N GLY A 127 19.43 12.64 -5.77
CA GLY A 127 20.81 12.60 -5.27
C GLY A 127 20.94 12.24 -3.78
N LYS A 128 19.84 12.10 -3.06
CA LYS A 128 19.85 11.69 -1.64
C LYS A 128 19.92 10.17 -1.53
N LYS A 129 20.42 9.66 -0.40
CA LYS A 129 20.29 8.23 -0.06
C LYS A 129 18.82 7.87 0.11
N TYR A 130 18.44 6.62 -0.24
CA TYR A 130 17.05 6.16 -0.18
C TYR A 130 16.42 6.36 1.21
N LYS A 131 17.14 6.04 2.28
CA LYS A 131 16.69 6.26 3.67
C LYS A 131 16.37 7.72 4.00
N ASN A 132 17.04 8.68 3.35
CA ASN A 132 16.87 10.11 3.59
C ASN A 132 15.85 10.76 2.62
N CYS A 133 15.33 10.00 1.67
CA CYS A 133 14.43 10.49 0.64
C CYS A 133 13.01 9.90 0.77
N HIS A 134 12.87 8.60 0.82
CA HIS A 134 11.56 7.92 0.80
C HIS A 134 11.20 7.21 2.11
N THR A 135 12.17 6.84 2.94
CA THR A 135 11.87 6.17 4.22
C THR A 135 11.48 7.13 5.34
N GLY A 136 11.81 8.40 5.23
CA GLY A 136 11.46 9.41 6.23
C GLY A 136 9.98 9.76 6.31
N SER A 137 9.19 9.44 5.27
CA SER A 137 7.76 9.75 5.18
C SER A 137 6.85 8.53 5.22
N CYS A 138 7.39 7.34 5.01
CA CYS A 138 6.63 6.10 5.02
C CYS A 138 6.99 5.29 6.26
N VAL A 139 6.23 5.52 7.31
CA VAL A 139 6.33 4.76 8.56
C VAL A 139 6.15 3.27 8.31
N GLY A 140 7.24 2.51 8.51
CA GLY A 140 7.13 1.14 8.99
C GLY A 140 6.45 0.11 8.09
N TRP A 141 6.91 -0.06 6.85
CA TRP A 141 6.75 -1.33 6.14
C TRP A 141 8.02 -2.16 6.32
N THR A 142 8.28 -2.59 7.53
CA THR A 142 9.19 -3.71 7.77
C THR A 142 8.39 -4.99 7.54
N ARG A 143 8.90 -5.81 6.61
CA ARG A 143 8.43 -7.20 6.45
C ARG A 143 8.66 -8.01 7.71
#